data_86426567dc029d7336eb156048942400
#
_entry.id   86426567dc029d7336eb156048942400
#
_cell.length_a   1.000
_cell.length_b   1.000
_cell.length_c   1.000
_cell.angle_alpha   90.00
_cell.angle_beta   90.00
_cell.angle_gamma   90.00
#
_symmetry.space_group_name_H-M   'P 1'
#
loop_
_entity.id
_entity.type
_entity.pdbx_description
1 polymer ?
#
loop_
_entity_poly.entity_id
_entity_poly.type
_entity_poly.pdbx_seq_one_letter_code
_entity_poly.pdbx_strand_id
1 'polypeptide(L)'
;IELQERYVEAGTDILFAPTFTASRIKLEEYGLENSLVQMNRELVALSKRAAGGRAYVAGDLTMTGRQLYPLGDLMFEDLVEVYKEQAKVICEAGADLFVVETMMSLQECRAAVIAICEVCDLPIMVSLTYNEDGRTLYGTDPATAVIVLQSLGADAVGLNCSTGPEAMIDPVQQMVEYATIRLLAKPNAGMPELCDGVTVYRTTPEEFASVGAKLVEAGAAIIGGCCGTTPEHI
;
A
#
# COMPACT_ATOMS: atom_id res chain seq x y z
N ILE A 1 11.17 11.33 11.29
CA ILE A 1 10.26 11.48 12.44
C ILE A 1 9.37 12.69 12.22
N GLU A 2 9.88 13.91 12.19
CA GLU A 2 9.10 15.16 12.08
C GLU A 2 7.98 15.14 11.02
N LEU A 3 8.25 14.62 9.82
CA LEU A 3 7.22 14.48 8.78
C LEU A 3 6.08 13.57 9.23
N GLN A 4 6.40 12.41 9.80
CA GLN A 4 5.37 11.46 10.28
C GLN A 4 4.60 12.01 11.48
N GLU A 5 5.25 12.76 12.37
CA GLU A 5 4.59 13.46 13.48
C GLU A 5 3.54 14.45 12.97
N ARG A 6 3.83 15.20 11.89
CA ARG A 6 2.85 16.10 11.26
C ARG A 6 1.63 15.37 10.71
N TYR A 7 1.80 14.15 10.13
CA TYR A 7 0.65 13.34 9.71
C TYR A 7 -0.16 12.86 10.91
N VAL A 8 0.46 12.47 12.01
CA VAL A 8 -0.23 12.10 13.24
C VAL A 8 -0.98 13.29 13.84
N GLU A 9 -0.40 14.50 13.81
CA GLU A 9 -1.05 15.73 14.24
C GLU A 9 -2.25 16.11 13.36
N ALA A 10 -2.20 15.79 12.07
CA ALA A 10 -3.32 15.96 11.14
C ALA A 10 -4.49 14.99 11.40
N GLY A 11 -4.30 13.95 12.22
CA GLY A 11 -5.34 13.01 12.59
C GLY A 11 -5.25 11.64 11.93
N THR A 12 -4.08 11.28 11.36
CA THR A 12 -3.88 9.95 10.76
C THR A 12 -4.08 8.83 11.80
N ASP A 13 -4.96 7.87 11.50
CA ASP A 13 -5.19 6.69 12.33
C ASP A 13 -4.15 5.59 12.09
N ILE A 14 -3.65 5.46 10.85
CA ILE A 14 -2.68 4.44 10.44
C ILE A 14 -1.50 5.12 9.75
N LEU A 15 -0.34 5.06 10.37
CA LEU A 15 0.92 5.57 9.85
C LEU A 15 1.70 4.45 9.19
N PHE A 16 2.21 4.65 7.97
CA PHE A 16 2.99 3.65 7.26
C PHE A 16 4.47 3.78 7.61
N ALA A 17 5.09 2.67 8.03
CA ALA A 17 6.54 2.61 8.19
C ALA A 17 7.20 2.65 6.79
N PRO A 18 8.31 3.38 6.60
CA PRO A 18 8.93 3.50 5.28
C PRO A 18 9.74 2.24 4.90
N THR A 19 9.13 1.06 5.06
CA THR A 19 9.70 -0.25 4.73
C THR A 19 9.39 -0.69 3.29
N PHE A 20 8.68 0.12 2.54
CA PHE A 20 8.17 -0.10 1.18
C PHE A 20 9.16 -0.81 0.25
N THR A 21 10.42 -0.36 0.16
CA THR A 21 11.44 -0.93 -0.72
C THR A 21 12.54 -1.68 0.05
N ALA A 22 12.26 -2.14 1.26
CA ALA A 22 13.26 -2.78 2.12
C ALA A 22 13.21 -4.33 2.08
N SER A 23 12.71 -4.92 0.99
CA SER A 23 12.81 -6.35 0.71
C SER A 23 14.23 -6.73 0.25
N ARG A 24 14.61 -7.99 0.38
CA ARG A 24 15.93 -8.48 -0.05
C ARG A 24 16.22 -8.13 -1.52
N ILE A 25 15.27 -8.40 -2.42
CA ILE A 25 15.43 -8.13 -3.86
C ILE A 25 15.67 -6.63 -4.11
N LYS A 26 14.94 -5.75 -3.43
CA LYS A 26 15.14 -4.30 -3.59
C LYS A 26 16.44 -3.82 -2.99
N LEU A 27 16.85 -4.34 -1.86
CA LEU A 27 18.11 -3.99 -1.23
C LEU A 27 19.33 -4.48 -2.01
N GLU A 28 19.24 -5.62 -2.71
CA GLU A 28 20.29 -6.13 -3.61
C GLU A 28 20.63 -5.12 -4.74
N GLU A 29 19.67 -4.37 -5.25
CA GLU A 29 19.90 -3.35 -6.26
C GLU A 29 20.91 -2.27 -5.80
N TYR A 30 21.08 -2.12 -4.48
CA TYR A 30 21.96 -1.14 -3.83
C TYR A 30 23.13 -1.79 -3.05
N GLY A 31 23.26 -3.12 -3.07
CA GLY A 31 24.26 -3.86 -2.27
C GLY A 31 23.99 -3.80 -0.76
N LEU A 32 22.72 -3.65 -0.36
CA LEU A 32 22.27 -3.50 1.02
C LEU A 32 21.50 -4.70 1.56
N GLU A 33 21.47 -5.83 0.85
CA GLU A 33 20.70 -7.02 1.20
C GLU A 33 21.04 -7.56 2.61
N ASN A 34 22.28 -7.40 3.05
CA ASN A 34 22.72 -7.81 4.40
C ASN A 34 22.19 -6.91 5.51
N SER A 35 21.64 -5.73 5.17
CA SER A 35 21.07 -4.76 6.10
C SER A 35 19.56 -4.91 6.30
N LEU A 36 18.90 -5.87 5.63
CA LEU A 36 17.46 -6.06 5.64
C LEU A 36 16.87 -6.05 7.07
N VAL A 37 17.43 -6.87 7.95
CA VAL A 37 16.93 -7.01 9.33
C VAL A 37 17.06 -5.70 10.10
N GLN A 38 18.23 -5.08 10.04
CA GLN A 38 18.47 -3.82 10.75
C GLN A 38 17.59 -2.71 10.21
N MET A 39 17.53 -2.55 8.89
CA MET A 39 16.76 -1.46 8.25
C MET A 39 15.27 -1.57 8.57
N ASN A 40 14.64 -2.71 8.33
CA ASN A 40 13.21 -2.88 8.60
C ASN A 40 12.89 -2.65 10.10
N ARG A 41 13.71 -3.17 11.01
CA ARG A 41 13.53 -2.96 12.45
C ARG A 41 13.62 -1.49 12.84
N GLU A 42 14.63 -0.77 12.35
CA GLU A 42 14.84 0.64 12.66
C GLU A 42 13.73 1.52 12.06
N LEU A 43 13.27 1.22 10.83
CA LEU A 43 12.20 1.96 10.16
C LEU A 43 10.85 1.81 10.86
N VAL A 44 10.50 0.61 11.31
CA VAL A 44 9.31 0.39 12.15
C VAL A 44 9.44 1.11 13.48
N ALA A 45 10.57 0.98 14.16
CA ALA A 45 10.80 1.66 15.44
C ALA A 45 10.74 3.19 15.32
N LEU A 46 11.21 3.75 14.21
CA LEU A 46 11.11 5.18 13.89
C LEU A 46 9.64 5.61 13.80
N SER A 47 8.80 4.85 13.07
CA SER A 47 7.38 5.15 12.91
C SER A 47 6.61 4.97 14.22
N LYS A 48 6.93 3.95 15.02
CA LYS A 48 6.35 3.78 16.37
C LYS A 48 6.65 4.97 17.29
N ARG A 49 7.85 5.53 17.21
CA ARG A 49 8.20 6.76 17.96
C ARG A 49 7.39 7.96 17.47
N ALA A 50 7.28 8.15 16.15
CA ALA A 50 6.51 9.26 15.59
C ALA A 50 5.00 9.13 15.92
N ALA A 51 4.46 7.92 15.87
CA ALA A 51 3.08 7.64 16.25
C ALA A 51 2.80 7.97 17.73
N GLY A 52 3.75 7.72 18.62
CA GLY A 52 3.63 8.04 20.04
C GLY A 52 2.39 7.43 20.72
N GLY A 53 1.90 6.29 20.21
CA GLY A 53 0.68 5.63 20.66
C GLY A 53 -0.64 6.30 20.22
N ARG A 54 -0.58 7.32 19.37
CA ARG A 54 -1.76 8.05 18.85
C ARG A 54 -2.26 7.48 17.52
N ALA A 55 -1.44 6.70 16.82
CA ALA A 55 -1.78 6.03 15.55
C ALA A 55 -1.22 4.60 15.55
N TYR A 56 -1.86 3.72 14.80
CA TYR A 56 -1.31 2.42 14.47
C TYR A 56 -0.16 2.55 13.47
N VAL A 57 0.77 1.61 13.48
CA VAL A 57 1.89 1.58 12.53
C VAL A 57 1.78 0.35 11.64
N ALA A 58 1.59 0.56 10.35
CA ALA A 58 1.59 -0.48 9.34
C ALA A 58 3.01 -0.74 8.83
N GLY A 59 3.42 -2.01 8.79
CA GLY A 59 4.55 -2.43 7.99
C GLY A 59 4.18 -2.38 6.52
N ASP A 60 4.99 -1.68 5.71
CA ASP A 60 4.67 -1.40 4.32
C ASP A 60 5.51 -2.25 3.38
N LEU A 61 4.82 -2.99 2.50
CA LEU A 61 5.40 -3.87 1.48
C LEU A 61 4.87 -3.47 0.09
N THR A 62 5.70 -3.66 -0.92
CA THR A 62 5.32 -3.43 -2.32
C THR A 62 5.89 -4.49 -3.23
N MET A 63 5.63 -4.35 -4.52
CA MET A 63 6.14 -5.26 -5.55
C MET A 63 7.68 -5.28 -5.59
N THR A 64 8.23 -6.44 -5.94
CA THR A 64 9.68 -6.64 -6.01
C THR A 64 10.32 -6.01 -7.24
N GLY A 65 9.54 -5.76 -8.28
CA GLY A 65 10.02 -5.34 -9.59
C GLY A 65 10.56 -6.48 -10.45
N ARG A 66 10.62 -7.72 -9.92
CA ARG A 66 10.96 -8.93 -10.71
C ARG A 66 9.69 -9.55 -11.28
N GLN A 67 9.81 -10.13 -12.44
CA GLN A 67 8.70 -10.83 -13.08
C GLN A 67 8.70 -12.31 -12.70
N LEU A 68 7.50 -12.81 -12.40
CA LEU A 68 7.28 -14.22 -12.12
C LEU A 68 7.38 -15.07 -13.40
N TYR A 69 7.80 -16.32 -13.23
CA TYR A 69 7.75 -17.31 -14.30
C TYR A 69 6.30 -17.46 -14.83
N PRO A 70 6.06 -17.59 -16.15
CA PRO A 70 7.06 -17.73 -17.23
C PRO A 70 7.50 -16.40 -17.88
N LEU A 71 7.01 -15.23 -17.43
CA LEU A 71 7.40 -13.92 -17.97
C LEU A 71 8.81 -13.50 -17.53
N GLY A 72 9.22 -13.94 -16.34
CA GLY A 72 10.55 -13.76 -15.77
C GLY A 72 11.09 -15.07 -15.22
N ASP A 73 12.05 -14.95 -14.32
CA ASP A 73 12.79 -16.07 -13.73
C ASP A 73 12.44 -16.37 -12.27
N LEU A 74 11.63 -15.52 -11.62
CA LEU A 74 11.27 -15.68 -10.21
C LEU A 74 10.13 -16.69 -10.06
N MET A 75 10.34 -17.73 -9.27
CA MET A 75 9.28 -18.70 -8.95
C MET A 75 8.35 -18.12 -7.88
N PHE A 76 7.07 -18.53 -7.90
CA PHE A 76 6.08 -18.03 -6.94
C PHE A 76 6.46 -18.36 -5.48
N GLU A 77 6.95 -19.57 -5.25
CA GLU A 77 7.39 -20.02 -3.94
C GLU A 77 8.59 -19.22 -3.43
N ASP A 78 9.53 -18.89 -4.29
CA ASP A 78 10.69 -18.04 -3.94
C ASP A 78 10.25 -16.63 -3.58
N LEU A 79 9.25 -16.10 -4.29
CA LEU A 79 8.66 -14.79 -3.98
C LEU A 79 7.98 -14.80 -2.61
N VAL A 80 7.25 -15.87 -2.25
CA VAL A 80 6.68 -16.03 -0.90
C VAL A 80 7.77 -15.95 0.16
N GLU A 81 8.89 -16.65 -0.02
CA GLU A 81 10.01 -16.61 0.94
C GLU A 81 10.64 -15.21 1.04
N VAL A 82 10.74 -14.46 -0.06
CA VAL A 82 11.21 -13.06 -0.04
C VAL A 82 10.31 -12.18 0.83
N TYR A 83 8.99 -12.29 0.68
CA TYR A 83 8.05 -11.54 1.52
C TYR A 83 8.03 -12.03 2.97
N LYS A 84 8.16 -13.31 3.22
CA LYS A 84 8.24 -13.88 4.59
C LYS A 84 9.44 -13.33 5.36
N GLU A 85 10.58 -13.23 4.71
CA GLU A 85 11.79 -12.69 5.35
C GLU A 85 11.56 -11.26 5.85
N GLN A 86 10.99 -10.39 5.01
CA GLN A 86 10.71 -9.01 5.37
C GLN A 86 9.58 -8.91 6.41
N ALA A 87 8.47 -9.62 6.18
CA ALA A 87 7.30 -9.60 7.06
C ALA A 87 7.64 -10.06 8.49
N LYS A 88 8.47 -11.10 8.62
CA LYS A 88 8.93 -11.58 9.93
C LYS A 88 9.63 -10.49 10.73
N VAL A 89 10.56 -9.79 10.11
CA VAL A 89 11.30 -8.71 10.78
C VAL A 89 10.39 -7.55 11.17
N ILE A 90 9.45 -7.16 10.30
CA ILE A 90 8.48 -6.10 10.54
C ILE A 90 7.55 -6.47 11.71
N CYS A 91 7.04 -7.70 11.74
CA CYS A 91 6.21 -8.21 12.83
C CYS A 91 6.98 -8.22 14.15
N GLU A 92 8.19 -8.76 14.18
CA GLU A 92 9.06 -8.78 15.37
C GLU A 92 9.45 -7.37 15.85
N ALA A 93 9.49 -6.38 14.95
CA ALA A 93 9.75 -4.98 15.28
C ALA A 93 8.55 -4.26 15.91
N GLY A 94 7.37 -4.91 15.95
CA GLY A 94 6.18 -4.42 16.63
C GLY A 94 5.25 -3.56 15.76
N ALA A 95 5.20 -3.79 14.45
CA ALA A 95 4.14 -3.25 13.61
C ALA A 95 2.76 -3.75 14.11
N ASP A 96 1.73 -2.93 13.95
CA ASP A 96 0.37 -3.26 14.39
C ASP A 96 -0.45 -3.95 13.31
N LEU A 97 -0.08 -3.77 12.04
CA LEU A 97 -0.72 -4.35 10.86
C LEU A 97 0.25 -4.31 9.67
N PHE A 98 -0.15 -4.90 8.56
CA PHE A 98 0.55 -4.80 7.29
C PHE A 98 -0.25 -4.02 6.25
N VAL A 99 0.46 -3.30 5.39
CA VAL A 99 -0.05 -2.81 4.12
C VAL A 99 0.82 -3.35 2.98
N VAL A 100 0.17 -3.90 1.97
CA VAL A 100 0.79 -4.34 0.71
C VAL A 100 0.24 -3.41 -0.36
N GLU A 101 1.03 -2.43 -0.80
CA GLU A 101 0.49 -1.33 -1.61
C GLU A 101 1.19 -1.13 -2.95
N THR A 102 0.53 -0.38 -3.83
CA THR A 102 1.03 -0.02 -5.17
C THR A 102 1.30 -1.27 -6.02
N MET A 103 0.48 -2.28 -5.83
CA MET A 103 0.65 -3.57 -6.48
C MET A 103 0.04 -3.56 -7.89
N MET A 104 0.79 -4.05 -8.87
CA MET A 104 0.34 -4.16 -10.25
C MET A 104 0.03 -5.61 -10.65
N SER A 105 0.48 -6.57 -9.84
CA SER A 105 0.32 -8.01 -10.05
C SER A 105 -0.49 -8.65 -8.92
N LEU A 106 -1.61 -9.26 -9.28
CA LEU A 106 -2.40 -10.05 -8.33
C LEU A 106 -1.60 -11.24 -7.79
N GLN A 107 -0.70 -11.81 -8.57
CA GLN A 107 0.15 -12.92 -8.14
C GLN A 107 1.13 -12.48 -7.04
N GLU A 108 1.74 -11.30 -7.18
CA GLU A 108 2.60 -10.75 -6.12
C GLU A 108 1.78 -10.41 -4.86
N CYS A 109 0.56 -9.87 -5.01
CA CYS A 109 -0.34 -9.67 -3.85
C CYS A 109 -0.61 -10.98 -3.11
N ARG A 110 -0.90 -12.07 -3.86
CA ARG A 110 -1.15 -13.39 -3.29
C ARG A 110 0.07 -13.90 -2.52
N ALA A 111 1.26 -13.78 -3.09
CA ALA A 111 2.50 -14.20 -2.44
C ALA A 111 2.73 -13.43 -1.13
N ALA A 112 2.51 -12.10 -1.14
CA ALA A 112 2.67 -11.26 0.03
C ALA A 112 1.65 -11.61 1.14
N VAL A 113 0.37 -11.78 0.80
CA VAL A 113 -0.66 -12.16 1.78
C VAL A 113 -0.37 -13.53 2.38
N ILE A 114 -0.04 -14.53 1.56
CA ILE A 114 0.33 -15.88 2.03
C ILE A 114 1.54 -15.78 2.97
N ALA A 115 2.57 -15.05 2.59
CA ALA A 115 3.79 -14.87 3.38
C ALA A 115 3.50 -14.27 4.76
N ILE A 116 2.65 -13.23 4.82
CA ILE A 116 2.29 -12.58 6.08
C ILE A 116 1.47 -13.55 6.96
N CYS A 117 0.45 -14.21 6.40
CA CYS A 117 -0.38 -15.18 7.13
C CYS A 117 0.44 -16.38 7.68
N GLU A 118 1.55 -16.77 7.02
CA GLU A 118 2.43 -17.82 7.52
C GLU A 118 3.37 -17.34 8.66
N VAL A 119 3.53 -16.03 8.81
CA VAL A 119 4.45 -15.42 9.80
C VAL A 119 3.71 -14.96 11.05
N CYS A 120 2.51 -14.36 10.90
CA CYS A 120 1.76 -13.76 12.02
C CYS A 120 0.28 -13.61 11.70
N ASP A 121 -0.50 -13.26 12.74
CA ASP A 121 -1.96 -13.02 12.68
C ASP A 121 -2.31 -11.51 12.66
N LEU A 122 -1.39 -10.65 12.21
CA LEU A 122 -1.65 -9.21 12.12
C LEU A 122 -2.59 -8.89 10.95
N PRO A 123 -3.47 -7.87 11.07
CA PRO A 123 -4.34 -7.46 9.97
C PRO A 123 -3.55 -7.06 8.73
N ILE A 124 -4.13 -7.36 7.55
CA ILE A 124 -3.51 -7.13 6.24
C ILE A 124 -4.41 -6.26 5.37
N MET A 125 -3.90 -5.11 4.95
CA MET A 125 -4.50 -4.27 3.92
C MET A 125 -3.76 -4.45 2.61
N VAL A 126 -4.48 -4.61 1.50
CA VAL A 126 -3.87 -4.73 0.16
C VAL A 126 -4.45 -3.67 -0.77
N SER A 127 -3.60 -2.95 -1.50
CA SER A 127 -4.04 -2.02 -2.54
C SER A 127 -3.29 -2.22 -3.85
N LEU A 128 -4.05 -2.20 -4.94
CA LEU A 128 -3.53 -2.34 -6.27
C LEU A 128 -3.59 -0.99 -7.00
N THR A 129 -2.77 -0.87 -8.02
CA THR A 129 -2.74 0.30 -8.89
C THR A 129 -3.40 -0.04 -10.22
N TYR A 130 -4.43 0.72 -10.58
CA TYR A 130 -5.21 0.54 -11.81
C TYR A 130 -4.90 1.66 -12.80
N ASN A 131 -4.81 1.31 -14.08
CA ASN A 131 -4.71 2.25 -15.17
C ASN A 131 -6.08 2.88 -15.49
N GLU A 132 -6.12 3.82 -16.45
CA GLU A 132 -7.36 4.49 -16.88
C GLU A 132 -8.40 3.52 -17.47
N ASP A 133 -7.99 2.34 -17.93
CA ASP A 133 -8.89 1.28 -18.43
C ASP A 133 -9.52 0.43 -17.30
N GLY A 134 -9.26 0.77 -16.03
CA GLY A 134 -9.76 0.06 -14.87
C GLY A 134 -9.08 -1.28 -14.60
N ARG A 135 -7.88 -1.50 -15.18
CA ARG A 135 -7.11 -2.75 -14.98
C ARG A 135 -5.73 -2.46 -14.45
N THR A 136 -5.18 -3.41 -13.70
CA THR A 136 -3.76 -3.37 -13.34
C THR A 136 -2.89 -3.61 -14.58
N LEU A 137 -1.58 -3.36 -14.48
CA LEU A 137 -0.61 -3.63 -15.55
C LEU A 137 -0.71 -5.07 -16.08
N TYR A 138 -1.04 -6.04 -15.24
CA TYR A 138 -1.20 -7.45 -15.62
C TYR A 138 -2.66 -7.85 -15.89
N GLY A 139 -3.55 -6.87 -16.09
CA GLY A 139 -4.92 -7.08 -16.57
C GLY A 139 -5.96 -7.45 -15.52
N THR A 140 -5.63 -7.43 -14.22
CA THR A 140 -6.58 -7.71 -13.13
C THR A 140 -7.57 -6.56 -12.99
N ASP A 141 -8.87 -6.87 -12.95
CA ASP A 141 -9.94 -5.93 -12.64
C ASP A 141 -10.22 -5.84 -11.13
N PRO A 142 -10.92 -4.78 -10.66
CA PRO A 142 -11.19 -4.56 -9.25
C PRO A 142 -12.00 -5.69 -8.57
N ALA A 143 -13.00 -6.24 -9.25
CA ALA A 143 -13.83 -7.33 -8.72
C ALA A 143 -13.00 -8.61 -8.49
N THR A 144 -12.19 -8.99 -9.47
CA THR A 144 -11.26 -10.13 -9.35
C THR A 144 -10.30 -9.95 -8.18
N ALA A 145 -9.73 -8.75 -8.02
CA ALA A 145 -8.79 -8.47 -6.93
C ALA A 145 -9.44 -8.67 -5.55
N VAL A 146 -10.62 -8.10 -5.32
CA VAL A 146 -11.29 -8.21 -4.02
C VAL A 146 -11.70 -9.64 -3.71
N ILE A 147 -12.28 -10.37 -4.69
CA ILE A 147 -12.70 -11.77 -4.51
C ILE A 147 -11.50 -12.64 -4.10
N VAL A 148 -10.39 -12.52 -4.79
CA VAL A 148 -9.21 -13.35 -4.53
C VAL A 148 -8.55 -13.00 -3.20
N LEU A 149 -8.33 -11.72 -2.94
CA LEU A 149 -7.53 -11.30 -1.77
C LEU A 149 -8.30 -11.46 -0.46
N GLN A 150 -9.61 -11.17 -0.42
CA GLN A 150 -10.42 -11.47 0.78
C GLN A 150 -10.47 -12.98 1.07
N SER A 151 -10.50 -13.82 0.04
CA SER A 151 -10.50 -15.29 0.22
C SER A 151 -9.17 -15.83 0.74
N LEU A 152 -8.09 -15.07 0.61
CA LEU A 152 -6.76 -15.41 1.11
C LEU A 152 -6.49 -14.90 2.53
N GLY A 153 -7.39 -14.08 3.10
CA GLY A 153 -7.26 -13.57 4.46
C GLY A 153 -6.87 -12.09 4.55
N ALA A 154 -6.97 -11.31 3.47
CA ALA A 154 -6.83 -9.86 3.59
C ALA A 154 -8.04 -9.29 4.37
N ASP A 155 -7.80 -8.33 5.27
CA ASP A 155 -8.80 -7.64 6.09
C ASP A 155 -9.35 -6.38 5.42
N ALA A 156 -8.59 -5.82 4.49
CA ALA A 156 -9.03 -4.74 3.62
C ALA A 156 -8.37 -4.85 2.24
N VAL A 157 -9.13 -4.53 1.20
CA VAL A 157 -8.63 -4.48 -0.19
C VAL A 157 -9.05 -3.18 -0.84
N GLY A 158 -8.26 -2.67 -1.77
CA GLY A 158 -8.63 -1.46 -2.50
C GLY A 158 -7.59 -1.03 -3.52
N LEU A 159 -7.45 0.27 -3.66
CA LEU A 159 -6.61 0.86 -4.69
C LEU A 159 -5.85 2.10 -4.19
N ASN A 160 -4.70 2.35 -4.81
CA ASN A 160 -3.91 3.55 -4.54
C ASN A 160 -3.12 3.99 -5.77
N CYS A 161 -2.64 5.22 -5.74
CA CYS A 161 -1.76 5.78 -6.76
C CYS A 161 -2.40 5.88 -8.17
N SER A 162 -1.60 6.04 -9.20
CA SER A 162 -1.92 6.08 -10.64
C SER A 162 -2.83 7.23 -11.08
N THR A 163 -3.96 7.43 -10.45
CA THR A 163 -4.99 8.39 -10.87
C THR A 163 -5.31 9.41 -9.79
N GLY A 164 -5.98 10.50 -10.18
CA GLY A 164 -6.59 11.43 -9.24
C GLY A 164 -7.82 10.82 -8.53
N PRO A 165 -8.35 11.53 -7.51
CA PRO A 165 -9.36 10.94 -6.65
C PRO A 165 -10.68 10.58 -7.35
N GLU A 166 -11.14 11.33 -8.34
CA GLU A 166 -12.39 11.07 -9.06
C GLU A 166 -12.36 9.73 -9.81
N ALA A 167 -11.22 9.38 -10.40
CA ALA A 167 -11.08 8.15 -11.19
C ALA A 167 -11.13 6.87 -10.33
N MET A 168 -11.06 7.01 -9.01
CA MET A 168 -11.15 5.87 -8.09
C MET A 168 -12.60 5.49 -7.73
N ILE A 169 -13.59 6.34 -8.03
CA ILE A 169 -14.99 6.11 -7.64
C ILE A 169 -15.55 4.85 -8.29
N ASP A 170 -15.44 4.74 -9.62
CA ASP A 170 -15.97 3.59 -10.36
C ASP A 170 -15.30 2.26 -9.95
N PRO A 171 -13.96 2.15 -9.84
CA PRO A 171 -13.32 0.95 -9.31
C PRO A 171 -13.77 0.58 -7.89
N VAL A 172 -13.97 1.54 -6.98
CA VAL A 172 -14.50 1.27 -5.63
C VAL A 172 -15.91 0.68 -5.73
N GLN A 173 -16.79 1.25 -6.55
CA GLN A 173 -18.15 0.73 -6.74
C GLN A 173 -18.16 -0.70 -7.29
N GLN A 174 -17.25 -1.02 -8.22
CA GLN A 174 -17.10 -2.40 -8.71
C GLN A 174 -16.65 -3.37 -7.62
N MET A 175 -15.78 -2.95 -6.70
CA MET A 175 -15.35 -3.77 -5.57
C MET A 175 -16.47 -4.02 -4.56
N VAL A 176 -17.31 -3.01 -4.28
CA VAL A 176 -18.41 -3.09 -3.30
C VAL A 176 -19.36 -4.25 -3.58
N GLU A 177 -19.63 -4.55 -4.85
CA GLU A 177 -20.53 -5.65 -5.24
C GLU A 177 -20.09 -7.02 -4.71
N TYR A 178 -18.79 -7.21 -4.48
CA TYR A 178 -18.19 -8.48 -4.11
C TYR A 178 -17.48 -8.46 -2.75
N ALA A 179 -17.29 -7.28 -2.17
CA ALA A 179 -16.54 -7.12 -0.93
C ALA A 179 -17.36 -7.56 0.30
N THR A 180 -16.78 -8.42 1.12
CA THR A 180 -17.27 -8.76 2.47
C THR A 180 -16.38 -8.17 3.56
N ILE A 181 -15.30 -7.51 3.15
CA ILE A 181 -14.30 -6.84 3.99
C ILE A 181 -14.28 -5.34 3.67
N ARG A 182 -13.48 -4.57 4.41
CA ARG A 182 -13.38 -3.13 4.22
C ARG A 182 -12.67 -2.80 2.91
N LEU A 183 -13.14 -1.72 2.23
CA LEU A 183 -12.46 -1.19 1.05
C LEU A 183 -11.62 0.03 1.41
N LEU A 184 -10.45 0.15 0.76
CA LEU A 184 -9.56 1.29 0.94
C LEU A 184 -9.32 2.04 -0.38
N ALA A 185 -9.22 3.37 -0.30
CA ALA A 185 -8.87 4.23 -1.43
C ALA A 185 -7.85 5.30 -1.00
N LYS A 186 -6.70 5.32 -1.69
CA LYS A 186 -5.62 6.29 -1.43
C LYS A 186 -5.17 6.94 -2.75
N PRO A 187 -5.91 7.95 -3.23
CA PRO A 187 -5.58 8.65 -4.47
C PRO A 187 -4.34 9.55 -4.35
N ASN A 188 -3.79 9.91 -5.50
CA ASN A 188 -2.83 11.01 -5.60
C ASN A 188 -3.55 12.35 -5.42
N ALA A 189 -2.80 13.41 -5.08
CA ALA A 189 -3.30 14.79 -5.11
C ALA A 189 -3.42 15.31 -6.56
N GLY A 190 -4.14 14.56 -7.41
CA GLY A 190 -4.26 14.78 -8.85
C GLY A 190 -3.19 14.04 -9.66
N MET A 191 -3.12 14.36 -10.95
CA MET A 191 -2.08 13.81 -11.85
C MET A 191 -0.78 14.61 -11.71
N PRO A 192 0.39 13.95 -11.78
CA PRO A 192 1.66 14.64 -11.75
C PRO A 192 1.86 15.50 -13.00
N GLU A 193 2.26 16.74 -12.82
CA GLU A 193 2.65 17.66 -13.89
C GLU A 193 4.13 18.03 -13.73
N LEU A 194 4.85 18.13 -14.85
CA LEU A 194 6.24 18.59 -14.84
C LEU A 194 6.27 20.12 -15.07
N CYS A 195 6.60 20.88 -14.03
CA CYS A 195 6.76 22.33 -14.09
C CYS A 195 8.22 22.70 -13.76
N ASP A 196 8.92 23.29 -14.73
CA ASP A 196 10.32 23.70 -14.57
C ASP A 196 11.26 22.59 -14.05
N GLY A 197 11.02 21.34 -14.49
CA GLY A 197 11.80 20.17 -14.09
C GLY A 197 11.44 19.61 -12.70
N VAL A 198 10.40 20.12 -12.05
CA VAL A 198 9.87 19.66 -10.76
C VAL A 198 8.50 19.05 -10.97
N THR A 199 8.27 17.89 -10.36
CA THR A 199 6.93 17.27 -10.34
C THR A 199 6.05 17.98 -9.34
N VAL A 200 4.88 18.47 -9.81
CA VAL A 200 3.86 19.13 -8.98
C VAL A 200 2.52 18.41 -9.09
N TYR A 201 1.77 18.47 -8.00
CA TYR A 201 0.39 17.99 -7.91
C TYR A 201 -0.50 19.19 -7.59
N ARG A 202 -1.68 19.27 -8.24
CA ARG A 202 -2.48 20.49 -8.19
C ARG A 202 -3.78 20.39 -7.41
N THR A 203 -4.22 19.20 -7.05
CA THR A 203 -5.42 19.02 -6.24
C THR A 203 -5.18 19.62 -4.86
N THR A 204 -6.02 20.60 -4.49
CA THR A 204 -5.93 21.23 -3.17
C THR A 204 -6.50 20.33 -2.06
N PRO A 205 -6.17 20.57 -0.78
CA PRO A 205 -6.75 19.82 0.33
C PRO A 205 -8.29 19.86 0.34
N GLU A 206 -8.92 21.00 0.00
CA GLU A 206 -10.38 21.15 -0.06
C GLU A 206 -11.00 20.32 -1.17
N GLU A 207 -10.40 20.33 -2.36
CA GLU A 207 -10.81 19.48 -3.48
C GLU A 207 -10.66 18.01 -3.15
N PHE A 208 -9.52 17.64 -2.55
CA PHE A 208 -9.23 16.28 -2.12
C PHE A 208 -10.26 15.78 -1.10
N ALA A 209 -10.57 16.57 -0.08
CA ALA A 209 -11.58 16.25 0.92
C ALA A 209 -12.99 16.09 0.31
N SER A 210 -13.34 16.95 -0.65
CA SER A 210 -14.64 16.88 -1.36
C SER A 210 -14.80 15.56 -2.11
N VAL A 211 -13.74 15.07 -2.76
CA VAL A 211 -13.78 13.78 -3.46
C VAL A 211 -13.62 12.62 -2.50
N GLY A 212 -12.86 12.79 -1.41
CA GLY A 212 -12.79 11.82 -0.30
C GLY A 212 -14.19 11.46 0.21
N ALA A 213 -15.08 12.44 0.39
CA ALA A 213 -16.47 12.20 0.76
C ALA A 213 -17.22 11.33 -0.27
N LYS A 214 -17.02 11.56 -1.58
CA LYS A 214 -17.61 10.73 -2.64
C LYS A 214 -17.06 9.30 -2.66
N LEU A 215 -15.80 9.12 -2.33
CA LEU A 215 -15.20 7.78 -2.18
C LEU A 215 -15.83 7.00 -1.01
N VAL A 216 -16.12 7.69 0.10
CA VAL A 216 -16.88 7.09 1.22
C VAL A 216 -18.30 6.73 0.78
N GLU A 217 -19.01 7.63 0.08
CA GLU A 217 -20.33 7.34 -0.48
C GLU A 217 -20.31 6.17 -1.47
N ALA A 218 -19.22 6.01 -2.22
CA ALA A 218 -19.02 4.89 -3.13
C ALA A 218 -18.74 3.56 -2.40
N GLY A 219 -18.40 3.58 -1.10
CA GLY A 219 -18.22 2.41 -0.26
C GLY A 219 -16.82 2.22 0.31
N ALA A 220 -15.89 3.15 0.12
CA ALA A 220 -14.59 3.09 0.78
C ALA A 220 -14.73 3.36 2.28
N ALA A 221 -14.19 2.46 3.10
CA ALA A 221 -14.20 2.56 4.56
C ALA A 221 -12.88 3.10 5.12
N ILE A 222 -11.81 3.03 4.33
CA ILE A 222 -10.48 3.53 4.68
C ILE A 222 -10.06 4.50 3.58
N ILE A 223 -9.77 5.73 3.98
CA ILE A 223 -9.32 6.80 3.07
C ILE A 223 -7.92 7.23 3.49
N GLY A 224 -7.10 7.56 2.51
CA GLY A 224 -5.79 8.13 2.71
C GLY A 224 -5.31 8.84 1.46
N GLY A 225 -4.05 9.18 1.44
CA GLY A 225 -3.40 9.79 0.29
C GLY A 225 -2.22 8.99 -0.23
N CYS A 226 -1.83 9.24 -1.47
CA CYS A 226 -0.63 8.71 -2.11
C CYS A 226 0.22 9.88 -2.62
N CYS A 227 0.75 9.81 -3.83
CA CYS A 227 1.67 10.81 -4.36
C CYS A 227 1.09 12.23 -4.33
N GLY A 228 1.91 13.19 -3.89
CA GLY A 228 1.55 14.61 -3.82
C GLY A 228 0.68 15.02 -2.64
N THR A 229 0.14 14.09 -1.85
CA THR A 229 -0.61 14.44 -0.64
C THR A 229 0.32 14.88 0.49
N THR A 230 -0.16 15.81 1.28
CA THR A 230 0.52 16.39 2.44
C THR A 230 -0.33 16.20 3.70
N PRO A 231 0.17 16.49 4.90
CA PRO A 231 -0.65 16.45 6.12
C PRO A 231 -1.94 17.26 6.03
N GLU A 232 -1.94 18.34 5.25
CA GLU A 232 -3.11 19.19 5.04
C GLU A 232 -4.21 18.51 4.19
N HIS A 233 -3.87 17.48 3.42
CA HIS A 233 -4.84 16.68 2.65
C HIS A 233 -5.52 15.59 3.50
N ILE A 234 -4.87 15.20 4.62
CA ILE A 234 -5.36 14.16 5.53
C ILE A 234 -6.20 14.78 6.64
#